data_adb756c8a6ea2318ba62ecd3388a4518
#
_entry.id   adb756c8a6ea2318ba62ecd3388a4518
#
_cell.length_a   1.000
_cell.length_b   1.000
_cell.length_c   1.000
_cell.angle_alpha   90.00
_cell.angle_beta   90.00
_cell.angle_gamma   90.00
#
_symmetry.space_group_name_H-M   'P 1'
#
loop_
_entity.id
_entity.type
_entity.pdbx_description
1 polymer ?
#
loop_
_entity_poly.entity_id
_entity_poly.type
_entity_poly.pdbx_seq_one_letter_code
_entity_poly.pdbx_strand_id
1 'polypeptide(L)'
;MDRQWEEEKRDMNKLWQKLALKMGTLAEDIFYPSFDIMLKRYFGVTPKRTSSRTKLRNKNKEIELDIVGFTEDKVFIVEVEISPDRQGYIDEFIEKLKVLPEFLPEIKSYEVVPIYAGLTMSEGTIEYLTKNNIYALIVNGDILEIANFDKVKKIEG
;
A
#
# COMPACT_ATOMS: atom_id res chain seq x y z
N MET A 1 7.19 -0.53 38.98
CA MET A 1 7.13 0.26 37.72
C MET A 1 7.43 -0.57 36.50
N ASP A 2 8.53 -1.26 36.53
CA ASP A 2 8.94 -2.06 35.35
C ASP A 2 7.98 -3.17 34.99
N ARG A 3 7.37 -3.80 36.00
CA ARG A 3 6.40 -4.87 35.79
C ARG A 3 5.13 -4.37 35.10
N GLN A 4 4.63 -3.22 35.51
CA GLN A 4 3.43 -2.63 34.93
C GLN A 4 3.69 -2.18 33.48
N TRP A 5 4.86 -1.61 33.23
CA TRP A 5 5.28 -1.21 31.88
C TRP A 5 5.36 -2.42 30.95
N GLU A 6 5.92 -3.52 31.43
CA GLU A 6 6.04 -4.75 30.64
C GLU A 6 4.68 -5.40 30.36
N GLU A 7 3.74 -5.32 31.31
CA GLU A 7 2.38 -5.82 31.12
C GLU A 7 1.64 -5.00 30.07
N GLU A 8 1.74 -3.67 30.15
CA GLU A 8 1.13 -2.78 29.16
C GLU A 8 1.69 -3.01 27.77
N LYS A 9 3.00 -3.21 27.68
CA LYS A 9 3.67 -3.51 26.41
C LYS A 9 3.21 -4.85 25.82
N ARG A 10 3.02 -5.85 26.66
CA ARG A 10 2.51 -7.16 26.22
C ARG A 10 1.08 -7.06 25.73
N ASP A 11 0.24 -6.28 26.44
CA ASP A 11 -1.15 -6.09 26.05
C ASP A 11 -1.25 -5.35 24.71
N MET A 12 -0.42 -4.34 24.53
CA MET A 12 -0.31 -3.64 23.24
C MET A 12 0.11 -4.59 22.13
N ASN A 13 1.11 -5.44 22.38
CA ASN A 13 1.59 -6.39 21.40
C ASN A 13 0.50 -7.39 21.02
N LYS A 14 -0.30 -7.84 21.98
CA LYS A 14 -1.42 -8.75 21.72
C LYS A 14 -2.47 -8.08 20.84
N LEU A 15 -2.76 -6.81 21.12
CA LEU A 15 -3.70 -6.04 20.32
C LEU A 15 -3.19 -5.90 18.89
N TRP A 16 -1.91 -5.57 18.71
CA TRP A 16 -1.28 -5.48 17.40
C TRP A 16 -1.33 -6.80 16.64
N GLN A 17 -1.11 -7.94 17.34
CA GLN A 17 -1.19 -9.25 16.73
C GLN A 17 -2.61 -9.56 16.25
N LYS A 18 -3.63 -9.22 17.04
CA LYS A 18 -5.03 -9.40 16.63
C LYS A 18 -5.35 -8.58 15.40
N LEU A 19 -4.89 -7.33 15.37
CA LEU A 19 -5.08 -6.47 14.22
C LEU A 19 -4.34 -7.00 13.00
N ALA A 20 -3.12 -7.49 13.18
CA ALA A 20 -2.32 -8.07 12.10
C ALA A 20 -3.00 -9.30 11.49
N LEU A 21 -3.63 -10.14 12.31
CA LEU A 21 -4.36 -11.31 11.82
C LEU A 21 -5.55 -10.91 10.97
N LYS A 22 -6.14 -9.73 11.26
CA LYS A 22 -7.27 -9.21 10.49
C LYS A 22 -6.83 -8.39 9.29
N MET A 23 -5.55 -8.15 9.12
CA MET A 23 -5.03 -7.24 8.09
C MET A 23 -5.38 -7.70 6.67
N GLY A 24 -5.38 -9.00 6.43
CA GLY A 24 -5.81 -9.53 5.16
C GLY A 24 -7.24 -9.15 4.84
N THR A 25 -8.12 -9.22 5.87
CA THR A 25 -9.52 -8.82 5.70
C THR A 25 -9.67 -7.31 5.60
N LEU A 26 -8.83 -6.53 6.29
CA LEU A 26 -8.86 -5.06 6.18
C LEU A 26 -8.53 -4.61 4.76
N ALA A 27 -7.47 -5.18 4.16
CA ALA A 27 -7.11 -4.86 2.80
C ALA A 27 -8.27 -5.17 1.85
N GLU A 28 -8.91 -6.32 2.03
CA GLU A 28 -10.03 -6.74 1.20
C GLU A 28 -11.35 -6.04 1.55
N ASP A 29 -11.59 -5.74 2.82
CA ASP A 29 -12.86 -5.20 3.27
C ASP A 29 -12.92 -3.67 3.21
N ILE A 30 -11.81 -2.99 3.36
CA ILE A 30 -11.76 -1.53 3.38
C ILE A 30 -11.16 -0.94 2.11
N PHE A 31 -9.94 -1.34 1.77
CA PHE A 31 -9.23 -0.74 0.64
C PHE A 31 -9.68 -1.28 -0.71
N TYR A 32 -9.87 -2.58 -0.82
CA TYR A 32 -10.24 -3.18 -2.09
C TYR A 32 -11.64 -2.77 -2.59
N PRO A 33 -12.69 -2.78 -1.74
CA PRO A 33 -14.02 -2.36 -2.21
C PRO A 33 -14.10 -0.90 -2.65
N SER A 34 -13.29 -0.02 -2.08
CA SER A 34 -13.28 1.40 -2.40
C SER A 34 -12.19 1.79 -3.40
N PHE A 35 -11.44 0.82 -3.89
CA PHE A 35 -10.30 1.04 -4.76
C PHE A 35 -10.72 1.69 -6.08
N ASP A 36 -11.75 1.16 -6.74
CA ASP A 36 -12.21 1.71 -8.02
C ASP A 36 -12.70 3.15 -7.88
N ILE A 37 -13.43 3.44 -6.79
CA ILE A 37 -13.92 4.79 -6.51
C ILE A 37 -12.75 5.75 -6.32
N MET A 38 -11.73 5.32 -5.58
CA MET A 38 -10.54 6.11 -5.33
C MET A 38 -9.78 6.40 -6.62
N LEU A 39 -9.60 5.40 -7.48
CA LEU A 39 -8.91 5.58 -8.76
C LEU A 39 -9.66 6.54 -9.67
N LYS A 40 -10.99 6.45 -9.71
CA LYS A 40 -11.81 7.35 -10.50
C LYS A 40 -11.68 8.78 -10.00
N ARG A 41 -11.70 8.96 -8.68
CA ARG A 41 -11.63 10.28 -8.05
C ARG A 41 -10.29 10.98 -8.29
N TYR A 42 -9.18 10.27 -8.11
CA TYR A 42 -7.86 10.88 -8.18
C TYR A 42 -7.21 10.80 -9.58
N PHE A 43 -7.43 9.71 -10.28
CA PHE A 43 -6.76 9.47 -11.56
C PHE A 43 -7.71 9.51 -12.75
N GLY A 44 -9.02 9.59 -12.50
CA GLY A 44 -10.01 9.68 -13.58
C GLY A 44 -10.14 8.40 -14.39
N VAL A 45 -9.71 7.26 -13.85
CA VAL A 45 -9.70 5.99 -14.58
C VAL A 45 -10.50 4.92 -13.85
N THR A 46 -10.98 3.95 -14.61
CA THR A 46 -11.58 2.73 -14.07
C THR A 46 -10.71 1.57 -14.55
N PRO A 47 -10.15 0.78 -13.64
CA PRO A 47 -9.32 -0.34 -14.07
C PRO A 47 -10.17 -1.39 -14.79
N LYS A 48 -9.60 -2.02 -15.81
CA LYS A 48 -10.29 -3.09 -16.52
C LYS A 48 -10.05 -4.44 -15.87
N ARG A 49 -9.12 -4.52 -14.94
CA ARG A 49 -8.81 -5.74 -14.19
C ARG A 49 -8.24 -5.36 -12.83
N THR A 50 -8.82 -5.91 -11.76
CA THR A 50 -8.34 -5.71 -10.39
C THR A 50 -8.22 -7.06 -9.72
N SER A 51 -7.29 -7.15 -8.77
CA SER A 51 -7.15 -8.35 -7.94
C SER A 51 -6.60 -7.95 -6.57
N SER A 52 -6.85 -8.81 -5.57
CA SER A 52 -6.29 -8.65 -4.24
C SER A 52 -5.49 -9.89 -3.87
N ARG A 53 -4.47 -9.71 -3.03
CA ARG A 53 -3.61 -10.77 -2.52
C ARG A 53 -3.07 -11.65 -3.63
N THR A 54 -2.52 -11.03 -4.65
CA THR A 54 -1.99 -11.73 -5.82
C THR A 54 -0.58 -12.22 -5.53
N LYS A 55 -0.39 -13.53 -5.65
CA LYS A 55 0.92 -14.14 -5.48
C LYS A 55 1.58 -14.32 -6.83
N LEU A 56 2.81 -13.84 -6.94
CA LEU A 56 3.62 -13.99 -8.14
C LEU A 56 4.84 -14.83 -7.80
N ARG A 57 5.14 -15.78 -8.67
CA ARG A 57 6.24 -16.71 -8.45
C ARG A 57 7.22 -16.69 -9.61
N ASN A 58 8.50 -16.77 -9.27
CA ASN A 58 9.57 -16.88 -10.24
C ASN A 58 10.63 -17.83 -9.66
N LYS A 59 10.73 -19.03 -10.25
CA LYS A 59 11.60 -20.09 -9.76
C LYS A 59 11.23 -20.42 -8.30
N ASN A 60 12.17 -20.25 -7.35
CA ASN A 60 11.93 -20.55 -5.95
C ASN A 60 11.52 -19.31 -5.12
N LYS A 61 11.26 -18.18 -5.80
CA LYS A 61 10.91 -16.93 -5.14
C LYS A 61 9.45 -16.61 -5.32
N GLU A 62 8.87 -15.96 -4.32
CA GLU A 62 7.47 -15.55 -4.34
C GLU A 62 7.33 -14.15 -3.75
N ILE A 63 6.49 -13.32 -4.35
CA ILE A 63 6.07 -12.05 -3.78
C ILE A 63 4.55 -12.00 -3.80
N GLU A 64 3.98 -11.18 -2.90
CA GLU A 64 2.54 -10.96 -2.86
C GLU A 64 2.27 -9.48 -3.05
N LEU A 65 1.28 -9.18 -3.89
CA LEU A 65 0.78 -7.82 -4.10
C LEU A 65 -0.60 -7.73 -3.46
N ASP A 66 -0.77 -6.77 -2.54
CA ASP A 66 -2.03 -6.68 -1.79
C ASP A 66 -3.20 -6.29 -2.67
N ILE A 67 -3.05 -5.25 -3.49
CA ILE A 67 -4.07 -4.84 -4.46
C ILE A 67 -3.37 -4.41 -5.75
N VAL A 68 -3.92 -4.84 -6.88
CA VAL A 68 -3.40 -4.49 -8.20
C VAL A 68 -4.56 -4.10 -9.10
N GLY A 69 -4.37 -3.03 -9.86
CA GLY A 69 -5.35 -2.61 -10.85
C GLY A 69 -4.66 -2.25 -12.16
N PHE A 70 -5.17 -2.80 -13.27
CA PHE A 70 -4.63 -2.52 -14.59
C PHE A 70 -5.61 -1.67 -15.40
N THR A 71 -5.10 -0.59 -16.00
CA THR A 71 -5.78 0.11 -17.08
C THR A 71 -5.09 -0.28 -18.39
N GLU A 72 -5.33 0.45 -19.47
CA GLU A 72 -4.65 0.14 -20.73
C GLU A 72 -3.16 0.47 -20.68
N ASP A 73 -2.79 1.52 -19.95
CA ASP A 73 -1.42 2.03 -19.92
C ASP A 73 -0.79 2.10 -18.53
N LYS A 74 -1.58 1.91 -17.47
CA LYS A 74 -1.11 2.02 -16.09
C LYS A 74 -1.39 0.76 -15.30
N VAL A 75 -0.51 0.49 -14.33
CA VAL A 75 -0.75 -0.53 -13.32
C VAL A 75 -0.58 0.12 -11.94
N PHE A 76 -1.62 0.00 -11.13
CA PHE A 76 -1.65 0.51 -9.77
C PHE A 76 -1.29 -0.62 -8.82
N ILE A 77 -0.23 -0.44 -8.05
CA ILE A 77 0.24 -1.45 -7.10
C ILE A 77 0.06 -0.86 -5.70
N VAL A 78 -0.76 -1.51 -4.88
CA VAL A 78 -1.03 -1.04 -3.52
C VAL A 78 -0.45 -2.01 -2.50
N GLU A 79 0.34 -1.48 -1.58
CA GLU A 79 0.82 -2.21 -0.40
C GLU A 79 0.05 -1.68 0.80
N VAL A 80 -0.55 -2.58 1.60
CA VAL A 80 -1.33 -2.21 2.78
C VAL A 80 -0.54 -2.57 4.03
N GLU A 81 -0.37 -1.61 4.94
CA GLU A 81 0.38 -1.82 6.17
C GLU A 81 -0.41 -1.41 7.40
N ILE A 82 -0.32 -2.23 8.46
CA ILE A 82 -0.97 -1.94 9.74
C ILE A 82 -0.16 -0.91 10.53
N SER A 83 1.16 -0.94 10.40
CA SER A 83 2.08 -0.01 11.05
C SER A 83 2.82 0.77 9.98
N PRO A 84 2.13 1.67 9.26
CA PRO A 84 2.72 2.32 8.08
C PRO A 84 3.89 3.24 8.39
N ASP A 85 4.02 3.70 9.64
CA ASP A 85 5.07 4.64 10.02
C ASP A 85 6.45 3.99 10.16
N ARG A 86 6.55 2.68 9.99
CA ARG A 86 7.85 2.01 9.97
C ARG A 86 8.50 2.16 8.61
N GLN A 87 9.55 2.96 8.55
CA GLN A 87 10.26 3.22 7.29
C GLN A 87 10.75 1.95 6.60
N GLY A 88 11.15 0.93 7.39
CA GLY A 88 11.59 -0.35 6.84
C GLY A 88 10.56 -1.00 5.93
N TYR A 89 9.27 -0.86 6.24
CA TYR A 89 8.20 -1.42 5.39
C TYR A 89 8.11 -0.69 4.06
N ILE A 90 8.35 0.63 4.06
CA ILE A 90 8.36 1.40 2.82
C ILE A 90 9.56 0.97 1.98
N ASP A 91 10.73 0.80 2.60
CA ASP A 91 11.94 0.35 1.90
C ASP A 91 11.74 -1.04 1.30
N GLU A 92 11.06 -1.93 2.01
CA GLU A 92 10.71 -3.25 1.49
C GLU A 92 9.79 -3.16 0.28
N PHE A 93 8.83 -2.25 0.32
CA PHE A 93 7.93 -2.03 -0.82
C PHE A 93 8.71 -1.50 -2.03
N ILE A 94 9.62 -0.57 -1.81
CA ILE A 94 10.49 -0.04 -2.88
C ILE A 94 11.29 -1.17 -3.53
N GLU A 95 11.87 -2.07 -2.71
CA GLU A 95 12.61 -3.21 -3.23
C GLU A 95 11.71 -4.18 -3.99
N LYS A 96 10.49 -4.40 -3.49
CA LYS A 96 9.50 -5.22 -4.18
C LYS A 96 9.19 -4.66 -5.58
N LEU A 97 9.02 -3.34 -5.68
CA LEU A 97 8.75 -2.69 -6.96
C LEU A 97 9.91 -2.85 -7.93
N LYS A 98 11.14 -2.82 -7.43
CA LYS A 98 12.33 -2.99 -8.28
C LYS A 98 12.43 -4.39 -8.88
N VAL A 99 12.04 -5.42 -8.13
CA VAL A 99 12.12 -6.80 -8.61
C VAL A 99 10.85 -7.25 -9.34
N LEU A 100 9.80 -6.45 -9.30
CA LEU A 100 8.52 -6.78 -9.90
C LEU A 100 8.62 -7.22 -11.37
N PRO A 101 9.41 -6.58 -12.24
CA PRO A 101 9.53 -7.02 -13.62
C PRO A 101 10.06 -8.45 -13.79
N GLU A 102 10.79 -8.97 -12.81
CA GLU A 102 11.25 -10.36 -12.84
C GLU A 102 10.11 -11.34 -12.64
N PHE A 103 9.10 -10.94 -11.83
CA PHE A 103 7.93 -11.76 -11.53
C PHE A 103 6.78 -11.54 -12.52
N LEU A 104 6.72 -10.37 -13.11
CA LEU A 104 5.64 -9.96 -14.00
C LEU A 104 6.23 -9.16 -15.15
N PRO A 105 6.85 -9.85 -16.16
CA PRO A 105 7.55 -9.15 -17.23
C PRO A 105 6.68 -8.19 -18.04
N GLU A 106 5.39 -8.47 -18.15
CA GLU A 106 4.44 -7.60 -18.89
C GLU A 106 4.35 -6.20 -18.30
N ILE A 107 4.79 -6.02 -17.03
CA ILE A 107 4.70 -4.72 -16.36
C ILE A 107 5.58 -3.66 -17.02
N LYS A 108 6.56 -4.08 -17.81
CA LYS A 108 7.47 -3.16 -18.51
C LYS A 108 6.75 -2.30 -19.56
N SER A 109 5.58 -2.74 -20.03
CA SER A 109 4.79 -1.97 -20.98
C SER A 109 3.76 -1.05 -20.31
N TYR A 110 3.74 -1.01 -18.98
CA TYR A 110 2.82 -0.18 -18.20
C TYR A 110 3.58 0.89 -17.41
N GLU A 111 2.91 2.00 -17.17
CA GLU A 111 3.38 2.96 -16.18
C GLU A 111 2.98 2.43 -14.81
N VAL A 112 3.96 2.18 -13.95
CA VAL A 112 3.70 1.68 -12.59
C VAL A 112 3.38 2.84 -11.67
N VAL A 113 2.22 2.76 -11.00
CA VAL A 113 1.79 3.77 -10.02
C VAL A 113 1.77 3.11 -8.65
N PRO A 114 2.78 3.36 -7.81
CA PRO A 114 2.85 2.75 -6.50
C PRO A 114 2.04 3.53 -5.46
N ILE A 115 1.28 2.79 -4.65
CA ILE A 115 0.45 3.35 -3.59
C ILE A 115 0.73 2.57 -2.31
N TYR A 116 1.01 3.29 -1.24
CA TYR A 116 1.25 2.70 0.08
C TYR A 116 0.10 3.11 0.99
N ALA A 117 -0.61 2.12 1.53
CA ALA A 117 -1.87 2.34 2.23
C ALA A 117 -1.78 1.97 3.71
N GLY A 118 -2.40 2.78 4.54
CA GLY A 118 -2.57 2.53 5.98
C GLY A 118 -3.78 3.27 6.47
N LEU A 119 -4.24 2.97 7.68
CA LEU A 119 -5.41 3.66 8.23
C LEU A 119 -5.09 5.12 8.50
N THR A 120 -3.92 5.40 9.07
CA THR A 120 -3.39 6.75 9.29
C THR A 120 -1.90 6.74 9.00
N MET A 121 -1.31 7.91 8.79
CA MET A 121 0.14 8.05 8.59
C MET A 121 0.63 9.35 9.20
N SER A 122 1.85 9.33 9.76
CA SER A 122 2.50 10.55 10.24
C SER A 122 2.96 11.41 9.06
N GLU A 123 3.20 12.70 9.32
CA GLU A 123 3.71 13.61 8.31
C GLU A 123 5.07 13.16 7.77
N GLY A 124 5.93 12.64 8.65
CA GLY A 124 7.23 12.13 8.24
C GLY A 124 7.15 10.96 7.27
N THR A 125 6.19 10.06 7.52
CA THR A 125 5.95 8.94 6.62
C THR A 125 5.48 9.43 5.25
N ILE A 126 4.53 10.37 5.24
CA ILE A 126 4.01 10.93 4.00
C ILE A 126 5.12 11.64 3.22
N GLU A 127 5.99 12.38 3.89
CA GLU A 127 7.12 13.04 3.25
C GLU A 127 8.10 12.03 2.63
N TYR A 128 8.37 10.95 3.34
CA TYR A 128 9.27 9.91 2.84
C TYR A 128 8.70 9.23 1.61
N LEU A 129 7.40 8.93 1.62
CA LEU A 129 6.72 8.37 0.47
C LEU A 129 6.77 9.34 -0.73
N THR A 130 6.52 10.62 -0.46
CA THR A 130 6.54 11.64 -1.49
C THR A 130 7.90 11.74 -2.18
N LYS A 131 8.97 11.70 -1.40
CA LYS A 131 10.34 11.73 -1.93
C LYS A 131 10.65 10.52 -2.82
N ASN A 132 9.97 9.42 -2.60
CA ASN A 132 10.16 8.19 -3.37
C ASN A 132 9.09 8.00 -4.44
N ASN A 133 8.30 9.03 -4.72
CA ASN A 133 7.24 9.03 -5.74
C ASN A 133 6.18 7.96 -5.49
N ILE A 134 5.85 7.73 -4.22
CA ILE A 134 4.83 6.78 -3.80
C ILE A 134 3.66 7.55 -3.20
N TYR A 135 2.44 7.23 -3.65
CA TYR A 135 1.24 7.85 -3.11
C TYR A 135 0.92 7.30 -1.73
N ALA A 136 0.50 8.17 -0.82
CA ALA A 136 0.11 7.81 0.55
C ALA A 136 -1.41 7.75 0.63
N LEU A 137 -1.96 6.55 0.78
CA LEU A 137 -3.41 6.32 0.83
C LEU A 137 -3.82 6.08 2.28
N ILE A 138 -4.74 6.92 2.77
CA ILE A 138 -5.24 6.82 4.14
C ILE A 138 -6.77 6.83 4.16
N VAL A 139 -7.33 6.52 5.31
CA VAL A 139 -8.79 6.58 5.53
C VAL A 139 -9.13 7.90 6.18
N ASN A 140 -10.03 8.66 5.58
CA ASN A 140 -10.54 9.90 6.13
C ASN A 140 -12.06 9.83 6.19
N GLY A 141 -12.59 9.52 7.39
CA GLY A 141 -14.02 9.27 7.54
C GLY A 141 -14.44 8.05 6.75
N ASP A 142 -15.35 8.23 5.82
CA ASP A 142 -15.89 7.14 5.00
C ASP A 142 -15.18 6.99 3.66
N ILE A 143 -14.15 7.80 3.38
CA ILE A 143 -13.50 7.80 2.08
C ILE A 143 -12.02 7.48 2.18
N LEU A 144 -11.47 6.99 1.08
CA LEU A 144 -10.04 6.83 0.92
C LEU A 144 -9.47 8.12 0.35
N GLU A 145 -8.38 8.59 0.95
CA GLU A 145 -7.74 9.85 0.57
C GLU A 145 -6.28 9.64 0.25
N ILE A 146 -5.81 10.20 -0.85
CA ILE A 146 -4.39 10.24 -1.15
C ILE A 146 -3.85 11.57 -0.60
N ALA A 147 -3.13 11.47 0.52
CA ALA A 147 -2.70 12.64 1.27
C ALA A 147 -1.67 13.51 0.55
N ASN A 148 -0.90 12.91 -0.35
CA ASN A 148 0.18 13.60 -1.06
C ASN A 148 -0.03 13.64 -2.57
N PHE A 149 -1.27 13.55 -3.04
CA PHE A 149 -1.57 13.44 -4.47
C PHE A 149 -0.93 14.57 -5.30
N ASP A 150 -1.15 15.81 -4.89
CA ASP A 150 -0.64 16.97 -5.64
C ASP A 150 0.88 17.06 -5.63
N LYS A 151 1.50 16.65 -4.53
CA LYS A 151 2.96 16.72 -4.38
C LYS A 151 3.67 15.70 -5.26
N VAL A 152 3.18 14.46 -5.31
CA VAL A 152 3.75 13.42 -6.16
C VAL A 152 3.57 13.78 -7.63
N LYS A 153 2.39 14.26 -8.00
CA LYS A 153 2.11 14.65 -9.38
C LYS A 153 3.02 15.78 -9.85
N LYS A 154 3.33 16.76 -8.97
CA LYS A 154 4.23 17.88 -9.30
C LYS A 154 5.65 17.39 -9.56
N ILE A 155 6.11 16.39 -8.83
CA ILE A 155 7.44 15.81 -9.00
C ILE A 155 7.53 15.06 -10.32
N GLU A 156 6.48 14.36 -10.70
CA GLU A 156 6.40 13.61 -11.96
C GLU A 156 6.26 14.51 -13.18
N GLY A 157 5.64 15.65 -12.97
CA GLY A 157 5.42 16.63 -14.04
C GLY A 157 6.69 17.32 -14.43
#